data_c46808a65e9cb749cd5e897269cc48a9
#
_entry.id   c46808a65e9cb749cd5e897269cc48a9
#
_cell.length_a   1.000
_cell.length_b   1.000
_cell.length_c   1.000
_cell.angle_alpha   90.00
_cell.angle_beta   90.00
_cell.angle_gamma   90.00
#
_symmetry.space_group_name_H-M   'P 1'
#
loop_
_entity.id
_entity.type
_entity.pdbx_description
1 polymer ?
#
loop_
_entity_poly.entity_id
_entity_poly.type
_entity_poly.pdbx_seq_one_letter_code
_entity_poly.pdbx_strand_id
1 'polypeptide(L)'
;MEISIHYAFLPHTDAEAALKFYRDDLGFEVRKDVGYQDMRWLTVGPPGQPGTSIVLHPPAADPGITEDERRTILELIAKGSYGAVTLATDDLDAL
;
A
#
# COMPACT_ATOMS: atom_id res chain seq x y z
N MET A 1 19.97 -2.68 -21.63
CA MET A 1 19.39 -1.96 -20.49
C MET A 1 18.40 -2.87 -19.79
N GLU A 2 18.55 -3.02 -18.49
CA GLU A 2 17.57 -3.74 -17.67
C GLU A 2 16.70 -2.76 -16.94
N ILE A 3 15.40 -2.96 -16.99
CA ILE A 3 14.41 -2.13 -16.29
C ILE A 3 13.54 -3.06 -15.46
N SER A 4 13.33 -2.69 -14.22
CA SER A 4 12.47 -3.44 -13.32
C SER A 4 11.52 -2.50 -12.58
N ILE A 5 10.43 -3.04 -12.08
CA ILE A 5 9.51 -2.29 -11.22
C ILE A 5 10.08 -2.32 -9.81
N HIS A 6 10.33 -1.12 -9.26
CA HIS A 6 10.90 -0.98 -7.92
C HIS A 6 9.80 -0.79 -6.87
N TYR A 7 8.90 0.16 -7.11
CA TYR A 7 7.78 0.45 -6.21
C TYR A 7 6.47 0.54 -6.97
N ALA A 8 5.41 0.11 -6.31
CA ALA A 8 4.04 0.44 -6.66
C ALA A 8 3.41 1.12 -5.43
N PHE A 9 2.42 1.96 -5.63
CA PHE A 9 1.84 2.79 -4.57
C PHE A 9 0.35 2.50 -4.43
N LEU A 10 -0.07 2.27 -3.18
CA LEU A 10 -1.48 2.11 -2.84
C LEU A 10 -1.78 2.93 -1.58
N PRO A 11 -2.95 3.56 -1.50
CA PRO A 11 -3.33 4.24 -0.27
C PRO A 11 -3.75 3.25 0.81
N HIS A 12 -3.53 3.61 2.07
CA HIS A 12 -4.15 2.95 3.21
C HIS A 12 -5.06 3.95 3.91
N THR A 13 -6.08 3.46 4.57
CA THR A 13 -6.95 4.28 5.42
C THR A 13 -6.74 4.00 6.90
N ASP A 14 -6.02 2.93 7.20
CA ASP A 14 -5.69 2.49 8.55
C ASP A 14 -4.39 1.69 8.49
N ALA A 15 -3.30 2.27 8.99
CA ALA A 15 -1.97 1.64 8.91
C ALA A 15 -1.93 0.30 9.66
N GLU A 16 -2.57 0.20 10.81
CA GLU A 16 -2.56 -1.04 11.59
C GLU A 16 -3.34 -2.15 10.88
N ALA A 17 -4.48 -1.82 10.26
CA ALA A 17 -5.24 -2.78 9.46
C ALA A 17 -4.46 -3.23 8.24
N ALA A 18 -3.72 -2.32 7.60
CA ALA A 18 -2.85 -2.64 6.47
C ALA A 18 -1.73 -3.60 6.89
N LEU A 19 -1.08 -3.35 8.03
CA LEU A 19 -0.05 -4.23 8.56
C LEU A 19 -0.61 -5.62 8.88
N LYS A 20 -1.78 -5.69 9.46
CA LYS A 20 -2.41 -6.98 9.75
C LYS A 20 -2.63 -7.77 8.47
N PHE A 21 -3.12 -7.13 7.42
CA PHE A 21 -3.38 -7.80 6.16
C PHE A 21 -2.08 -8.25 5.47
N TYR A 22 -1.17 -7.31 5.21
CA TYR A 22 0.03 -7.61 4.42
C TYR A 22 1.06 -8.42 5.21
N ARG A 23 1.34 -8.05 6.43
CA ARG A 23 2.35 -8.73 7.26
C ARG A 23 1.81 -10.01 7.87
N ASP A 24 0.67 -9.94 8.57
CA ASP A 24 0.19 -11.04 9.39
C ASP A 24 -0.57 -12.08 8.56
N ASP A 25 -1.44 -11.64 7.68
CA ASP A 25 -2.26 -12.56 6.88
C ASP A 25 -1.52 -13.07 5.63
N LEU A 26 -0.79 -12.20 4.92
CA LEU A 26 -0.08 -12.58 3.69
C LEU A 26 1.40 -12.94 3.91
N GLY A 27 1.99 -12.62 5.05
CA GLY A 27 3.38 -12.92 5.32
C GLY A 27 4.39 -12.02 4.62
N PHE A 28 3.99 -10.81 4.23
CA PHE A 28 4.91 -9.84 3.62
C PHE A 28 5.89 -9.31 4.67
N GLU A 29 7.05 -8.92 4.20
CA GLU A 29 8.03 -8.20 5.01
C GLU A 29 7.68 -6.72 5.08
N VAL A 30 7.82 -6.13 6.26
CA VAL A 30 7.78 -4.67 6.41
C VAL A 30 9.21 -4.17 6.21
N ARG A 31 9.46 -3.43 5.14
CA ARG A 31 10.79 -2.96 4.76
C ARG A 31 11.07 -1.55 5.22
N LYS A 32 10.03 -0.72 5.35
CA LYS A 32 10.09 0.60 5.94
C LYS A 32 8.78 0.91 6.64
N ASP A 33 8.87 1.66 7.73
CA ASP A 33 7.72 2.14 8.48
C ASP A 33 8.09 3.53 8.98
N VAL A 34 7.56 4.56 8.33
CA VAL A 34 7.91 5.95 8.60
C VAL A 34 6.66 6.72 8.98
N GLY A 35 6.69 7.33 10.16
CA GLY A 35 5.62 8.17 10.66
C GLY A 35 6.02 9.65 10.64
N TYR A 36 5.05 10.51 10.34
CA TYR A 36 5.20 11.96 10.41
C TYR A 36 3.85 12.58 10.76
N GLN A 37 3.76 13.23 11.90
CA GLN A 37 2.51 13.73 12.46
C GLN A 37 1.51 12.56 12.61
N ASP A 38 0.31 12.66 12.05
CA ASP A 38 -0.70 11.60 12.07
C ASP A 38 -0.60 10.66 10.87
N MET A 39 0.42 10.85 10.03
CA MET A 39 0.59 10.11 8.79
C MET A 39 1.62 9.00 8.96
N ARG A 40 1.43 7.93 8.22
CA ARG A 40 2.33 6.79 8.27
C ARG A 40 2.49 6.18 6.87
N TRP A 41 3.74 5.96 6.48
CA TRP A 41 4.09 5.32 5.21
C TRP A 41 4.69 3.96 5.52
N LEU A 42 4.16 2.93 4.89
CA LEU A 42 4.62 1.56 5.05
C LEU A 42 5.13 1.03 3.72
N THR A 43 6.32 0.43 3.71
CA THR A 43 6.83 -0.26 2.54
C THR A 43 6.85 -1.75 2.84
N VAL A 44 6.12 -2.53 2.07
CA VAL A 44 5.96 -3.97 2.27
C VAL A 44 6.24 -4.72 0.98
N GLY A 45 6.58 -5.99 1.10
CA GLY A 45 6.74 -6.84 -0.08
C GLY A 45 6.88 -8.31 0.29
N PRO A 46 6.63 -9.20 -0.68
CA PRO A 46 6.80 -10.64 -0.46
C PRO A 46 8.28 -10.96 -0.22
N PRO A 47 8.61 -11.86 0.72
CA PRO A 47 10.01 -12.24 0.97
C PRO A 47 10.73 -12.77 -0.28
N GLY A 48 10.01 -13.46 -1.15
CA GLY A 48 10.57 -14.00 -2.40
C GLY A 48 10.78 -12.99 -3.51
N GLN A 49 10.46 -11.72 -3.28
CA GLN A 49 10.53 -10.66 -4.30
C GLN A 49 11.18 -9.41 -3.72
N PRO A 50 12.48 -9.49 -3.35
CA PRO A 50 13.14 -8.40 -2.62
C PRO A 50 13.32 -7.11 -3.42
N GLY A 51 13.28 -7.17 -4.74
CA GLY A 51 13.48 -6.01 -5.60
C GLY A 51 12.25 -5.16 -5.84
N THR A 52 11.06 -5.62 -5.42
CA THR A 52 9.81 -4.92 -5.68
C THR A 52 9.02 -4.77 -4.39
N SER A 53 8.52 -3.58 -4.14
CA SER A 53 7.77 -3.27 -2.92
C SER A 53 6.49 -2.50 -3.23
N ILE A 54 5.53 -2.59 -2.33
CA ILE A 54 4.34 -1.75 -2.33
C ILE A 54 4.52 -0.71 -1.24
N VAL A 55 4.39 0.56 -1.61
CA VAL A 55 4.37 1.67 -0.65
C VAL A 55 2.93 1.98 -0.33
N LEU A 56 2.55 1.75 0.92
CA LEU A 56 1.23 2.07 1.43
C LEU A 56 1.29 3.47 2.04
N HIS A 57 0.59 4.40 1.44
CA HIS A 57 0.68 5.82 1.81
C HIS A 57 -0.64 6.35 2.35
N PRO A 58 -0.59 7.43 3.16
CA PRO A 58 -1.82 8.09 3.60
C PRO A 58 -2.58 8.63 2.41
N PRO A 59 -3.92 8.57 2.41
CA PRO A 59 -4.68 9.07 1.27
C PRO A 59 -4.59 10.59 1.18
N ALA A 60 -4.42 11.09 -0.05
CA ALA A 60 -4.43 12.52 -0.34
C ALA A 60 -3.43 13.33 0.51
N ALA A 61 -2.23 12.78 0.72
CA ALA A 61 -1.19 13.43 1.54
C ALA A 61 -0.44 14.53 0.80
N ASP A 62 -0.62 14.67 -0.50
CA ASP A 62 0.06 15.68 -1.31
C ASP A 62 -0.44 17.09 -0.90
N PRO A 63 0.47 18.01 -0.53
CA PRO A 63 0.06 19.35 -0.11
C PRO A 63 -0.60 20.17 -1.21
N GLY A 64 -0.48 19.80 -2.49
CA GLY A 64 -1.14 20.46 -3.60
C GLY A 64 -2.60 20.05 -3.82
N ILE A 65 -3.12 19.12 -3.03
CA ILE A 65 -4.49 18.61 -3.18
C ILE A 65 -5.47 19.53 -2.48
N THR A 66 -6.57 19.91 -3.18
CA THR A 66 -7.66 20.68 -2.58
C THR A 66 -8.55 19.80 -1.70
N GLU A 67 -9.37 20.44 -0.84
CA GLU A 67 -10.31 19.71 0.00
C GLU A 67 -11.35 18.93 -0.82
N ASP A 68 -11.80 19.47 -1.94
CA ASP A 68 -12.74 18.78 -2.83
C ASP A 68 -12.10 17.57 -3.48
N GLU A 69 -10.86 17.71 -3.93
CA GLU A 69 -10.09 16.58 -4.48
C GLU A 69 -9.84 15.51 -3.41
N ARG A 70 -9.49 15.92 -2.20
CA ARG A 70 -9.30 15.01 -1.08
C ARG A 70 -10.56 14.19 -0.79
N ARG A 71 -11.71 14.85 -0.75
CA ARG A 71 -13.01 14.18 -0.53
C ARG A 71 -13.29 13.17 -1.61
N THR A 72 -13.07 13.54 -2.87
CA THR A 72 -13.27 12.65 -4.02
C THR A 72 -12.36 11.42 -3.93
N ILE A 73 -11.08 11.61 -3.60
CA ILE A 73 -10.13 10.51 -3.43
C ILE A 73 -10.59 9.57 -2.32
N LEU A 74 -10.99 10.09 -1.17
CA LEU A 74 -11.46 9.27 -0.05
C LEU A 74 -12.72 8.48 -0.41
N GLU A 75 -13.63 9.07 -1.16
CA GLU A 75 -14.83 8.38 -1.65
C GLU A 75 -14.47 7.23 -2.60
N LEU A 76 -13.52 7.43 -3.50
CA LEU A 76 -13.07 6.40 -4.42
C LEU A 76 -12.36 5.25 -3.68
N ILE A 77 -11.57 5.57 -2.66
CA ILE A 77 -10.91 4.56 -1.82
C ILE A 77 -11.97 3.74 -1.09
N ALA A 78 -12.95 4.39 -0.46
CA ALA A 78 -14.02 3.70 0.27
C ALA A 78 -14.84 2.80 -0.64
N LYS A 79 -15.01 3.19 -1.89
CA LYS A 79 -15.74 2.41 -2.89
C LYS A 79 -14.91 1.26 -3.46
N GLY A 80 -13.59 1.24 -3.23
CA GLY A 80 -12.70 0.25 -3.81
C GLY A 80 -12.31 0.51 -5.27
N SER A 81 -12.45 1.75 -5.73
CA SER A 81 -12.19 2.14 -7.11
C SER A 81 -10.89 2.90 -7.31
N TYR A 82 -10.08 3.05 -6.27
CA TYR A 82 -8.84 3.83 -6.32
C TYR A 82 -7.63 2.93 -6.11
N GLY A 83 -7.03 2.51 -7.20
CA GLY A 83 -5.82 1.69 -7.16
C GLY A 83 -6.11 0.21 -6.93
N ALA A 84 -5.21 -0.59 -7.43
CA ALA A 84 -5.29 -2.04 -7.28
C ALA A 84 -3.92 -2.67 -7.45
N VAL A 85 -3.74 -3.84 -6.84
CA VAL A 85 -2.62 -4.72 -7.10
C VAL A 85 -3.16 -6.14 -7.23
N THR A 86 -2.62 -6.88 -8.18
CA THR A 86 -2.96 -8.28 -8.37
C THR A 86 -1.81 -9.13 -7.83
N LEU A 87 -2.13 -10.03 -6.92
CA LEU A 87 -1.17 -10.95 -6.35
C LEU A 87 -1.38 -12.33 -6.96
N ALA A 88 -0.28 -13.07 -7.12
CA ALA A 88 -0.31 -14.45 -7.58
C ALA A 88 0.23 -15.37 -6.49
N THR A 89 -0.38 -16.52 -6.35
CA THR A 89 0.09 -17.54 -5.44
C THR A 89 -0.11 -18.92 -6.07
N ASP A 90 0.75 -19.85 -5.73
CA ASP A 90 0.60 -21.27 -6.10
C ASP A 90 -0.17 -22.07 -5.03
N ASP A 91 -0.54 -21.44 -3.94
CA ASP A 91 -1.25 -22.07 -2.83
C ASP A 91 -2.38 -21.15 -2.33
N LEU A 92 -3.44 -21.07 -3.13
CA LEU A 92 -4.59 -20.21 -2.83
C LEU A 92 -5.30 -20.64 -1.54
N ASP A 93 -5.28 -21.93 -1.22
CA ASP A 93 -5.95 -22.47 -0.04
C ASP A 93 -5.24 -22.04 1.26
N ALA A 94 -4.00 -21.60 1.19
CA ALA A 94 -3.27 -21.11 2.36
C ALA A 94 -3.64 -19.70 2.78
N LEU A 95 -4.40 -18.97 1.96
CA LEU A 95 -4.80 -17.60 2.26
C LEU A 95 -6.03 -17.51 3.18
#